data_32db826e518c1834a6c9baf4241ccb02
#
_entry.id   32db826e518c1834a6c9baf4241ccb02
#
_cell.length_a   1.000
_cell.length_b   1.000
_cell.length_c   1.000
_cell.angle_alpha   90.00
_cell.angle_beta   90.00
_cell.angle_gamma   90.00
#
_symmetry.space_group_name_H-M   'P 1'
#
loop_
_entity.id
_entity.type
_entity.pdbx_description
1 polymer ?
#
loop_
_entity_poly.entity_id
_entity_poly.type
_entity_poly.pdbx_seq_one_letter_code
_entity_poly.pdbx_strand_id
1 'polypeptide(L)'
;MAALLSLLDSAKIDIIAYNIPMTAEFKKRVRHCGIENITHQVLIQPAGNNKPRITDVTQLVGKTVVVEKGSKYESRMRNLNNELGGGIKIEAIRKDTLISEDMIEMVAEGEIPLTVVDSDIAKLNHTYYDNIDIGIAVSFPQKSAWAVRKDGKWLAEAIDRWAKMPEVTQSEKELYKHYFEQSKLRRSRDLDIRNLRRGEISTYDNLFKTYAKTIGWDWRLL
;
A
#
# COMPACT_ATOMS: atom_id res chain seq x y z
N MET A 1 5.34 3.78 -14.68
CA MET A 1 4.21 4.49 -15.33
C MET A 1 4.54 4.92 -16.77
N ALA A 2 5.56 5.72 -17.01
CA ALA A 2 5.90 6.21 -18.36
C ALA A 2 6.09 5.09 -19.40
N ALA A 3 6.76 3.99 -19.05
CA ALA A 3 6.97 2.84 -19.93
C ALA A 3 5.64 2.17 -20.35
N LEU A 4 4.69 1.99 -19.43
CA LEU A 4 3.38 1.40 -19.72
C LEU A 4 2.58 2.29 -20.70
N LEU A 5 2.61 3.61 -20.50
CA LEU A 5 1.96 4.54 -21.39
C LEU A 5 2.58 4.51 -22.81
N SER A 6 3.92 4.41 -22.91
CA SER A 6 4.60 4.26 -24.19
C SER A 6 4.22 2.98 -24.93
N LEU A 7 4.06 1.86 -24.21
CA LEU A 7 3.59 0.60 -24.78
C LEU A 7 2.13 0.70 -25.26
N LEU A 8 1.28 1.39 -24.52
CA LEU A 8 -0.12 1.63 -24.90
C LEU A 8 -0.21 2.54 -26.14
N ASP A 9 0.55 3.65 -26.15
CA ASP A 9 0.61 4.59 -27.28
C ASP A 9 1.13 3.91 -28.56
N SER A 10 2.08 2.98 -28.44
CA SER A 10 2.64 2.21 -29.57
C SER A 10 1.79 1.00 -29.97
N ALA A 11 0.61 0.82 -29.39
CA ALA A 11 -0.29 -0.32 -29.63
C ALA A 11 0.35 -1.70 -29.39
N LYS A 12 1.40 -1.77 -28.56
CA LYS A 12 1.99 -3.06 -28.12
C LYS A 12 1.17 -3.72 -27.01
N ILE A 13 0.36 -2.94 -26.31
CA ILE A 13 -0.63 -3.40 -25.35
C ILE A 13 -1.94 -2.66 -25.58
N ASP A 14 -3.08 -3.26 -25.23
CA ASP A 14 -4.41 -2.68 -25.40
C ASP A 14 -4.98 -2.11 -24.12
N ILE A 15 -4.52 -2.62 -22.96
CA ILE A 15 -4.99 -2.25 -21.64
C ILE A 15 -3.83 -2.12 -20.65
N ILE A 16 -3.94 -1.15 -19.77
CA ILE A 16 -3.12 -1.05 -18.55
C ILE A 16 -4.04 -1.37 -17.37
N ALA A 17 -3.93 -2.60 -16.84
CA ALA A 17 -4.69 -3.07 -15.66
C ALA A 17 -3.98 -2.60 -14.37
N TYR A 18 -3.75 -1.31 -14.25
CA TYR A 18 -3.14 -0.65 -13.11
C TYR A 18 -3.86 0.67 -12.81
N ASN A 19 -3.80 1.14 -11.57
CA ASN A 19 -4.45 2.37 -11.13
C ASN A 19 -3.80 3.62 -11.77
N ILE A 20 -4.35 4.06 -12.90
CA ILE A 20 -3.94 5.29 -13.59
C ILE A 20 -4.74 6.46 -13.03
N PRO A 21 -4.10 7.53 -12.52
CA PRO A 21 -4.80 8.69 -11.98
C PRO A 21 -5.72 9.34 -13.03
N MET A 22 -6.92 9.74 -12.62
CA MET A 22 -7.92 10.37 -13.51
C MET A 22 -7.72 11.90 -13.59
N THR A 23 -6.47 12.34 -13.76
CA THR A 23 -6.13 13.76 -13.93
C THR A 23 -6.45 14.26 -15.35
N ALA A 24 -6.53 15.58 -15.52
CA ALA A 24 -6.73 16.20 -16.84
C ALA A 24 -5.65 15.81 -17.86
N GLU A 25 -4.41 15.63 -17.40
CA GLU A 25 -3.29 15.20 -18.23
C GLU A 25 -3.50 13.76 -18.75
N PHE A 26 -3.76 12.80 -17.86
CA PHE A 26 -3.98 11.41 -18.27
C PHE A 26 -5.25 11.24 -19.10
N LYS A 27 -6.32 11.98 -18.81
CA LYS A 27 -7.56 11.97 -19.61
C LYS A 27 -7.36 12.40 -21.06
N LYS A 28 -6.32 13.19 -21.35
CA LYS A 28 -5.96 13.56 -22.73
C LYS A 28 -5.31 12.40 -23.49
N ARG A 29 -4.53 11.55 -22.81
CA ARG A 29 -3.75 10.46 -23.41
C ARG A 29 -4.48 9.13 -23.45
N VAL A 30 -5.21 8.80 -22.40
CA VAL A 30 -5.86 7.49 -22.24
C VAL A 30 -7.35 7.63 -22.01
N ARG A 31 -8.07 6.54 -22.18
CA ARG A 31 -9.48 6.39 -21.76
C ARG A 31 -9.49 5.48 -20.53
N HIS A 32 -9.96 6.03 -19.41
CA HIS A 32 -10.13 5.27 -18.17
C HIS A 32 -11.36 4.37 -18.27
N CYS A 33 -11.30 3.19 -17.66
CA CYS A 33 -12.37 2.19 -17.67
C CYS A 33 -12.27 1.24 -16.48
N GLY A 34 -13.32 0.47 -16.25
CA GLY A 34 -13.39 -0.55 -15.21
C GLY A 34 -13.71 0.01 -13.83
N ILE A 35 -13.19 -0.63 -12.81
CA ILE A 35 -13.45 -0.28 -11.41
C ILE A 35 -12.69 0.99 -11.05
N GLU A 36 -13.42 2.02 -10.58
CA GLU A 36 -12.79 3.23 -10.04
C GLU A 36 -12.27 2.98 -8.63
N ASN A 37 -11.01 3.24 -8.41
CA ASN A 37 -10.40 3.27 -7.09
C ASN A 37 -10.23 4.71 -6.60
N ILE A 38 -10.57 4.97 -5.34
CA ILE A 38 -10.42 6.28 -4.72
C ILE A 38 -9.37 6.14 -3.63
N THR A 39 -8.21 6.76 -3.84
CA THR A 39 -7.12 6.78 -2.87
C THR A 39 -6.80 8.21 -2.47
N HIS A 40 -6.25 8.37 -1.28
CA HIS A 40 -5.65 9.62 -0.80
C HIS A 40 -4.38 9.26 -0.04
N GLN A 41 -3.53 10.24 0.18
CA GLN A 41 -2.33 10.04 0.96
C GLN A 41 -2.65 10.24 2.43
N VAL A 42 -2.16 9.33 3.27
CA VAL A 42 -2.37 9.35 4.72
C VAL A 42 -1.04 9.42 5.45
N LEU A 43 -1.07 10.06 6.60
CA LEU A 43 0.02 10.06 7.56
C LEU A 43 0.04 8.72 8.28
N ILE A 44 1.22 8.13 8.38
CA ILE A 44 1.49 6.98 9.25
C ILE A 44 2.20 7.49 10.48
N GLN A 45 1.62 7.23 11.64
CA GLN A 45 2.18 7.58 12.93
C GLN A 45 2.10 6.41 13.90
N PRO A 46 2.98 6.33 14.90
CA PRO A 46 2.88 5.31 15.93
C PRO A 46 1.56 5.46 16.70
N ALA A 47 0.88 4.33 16.95
CA ALA A 47 -0.29 4.25 17.83
C ALA A 47 0.11 3.73 19.21
N GLY A 48 -0.58 4.15 20.27
CA GLY A 48 -0.39 3.69 21.65
C GLY A 48 -0.84 4.70 22.68
N ASN A 49 -1.22 4.21 23.87
CA ASN A 49 -1.84 5.01 24.93
C ASN A 49 -0.97 6.13 25.51
N ASN A 50 0.35 6.09 25.30
CA ASN A 50 1.30 7.06 25.85
C ASN A 50 2.02 7.91 24.78
N LYS A 51 1.59 7.82 23.49
CA LYS A 51 2.21 8.61 22.42
C LYS A 51 1.29 9.75 22.00
N PRO A 52 1.78 11.00 21.91
CA PRO A 52 0.98 12.12 21.44
C PRO A 52 0.54 11.85 20.00
N ARG A 53 -0.75 11.71 19.80
CA ARG A 53 -1.34 11.47 18.48
C ARG A 53 -1.57 12.79 17.77
N ILE A 54 -1.10 12.88 16.54
CA ILE A 54 -1.47 13.95 15.62
C ILE A 54 -2.92 13.68 15.18
N THR A 55 -3.79 14.67 15.30
CA THR A 55 -5.21 14.58 14.94
C THR A 55 -5.60 15.52 13.81
N ASP A 56 -4.73 16.49 13.52
CA ASP A 56 -4.91 17.47 12.46
C ASP A 56 -3.58 17.77 11.77
N VAL A 57 -3.62 18.08 10.46
CA VAL A 57 -2.43 18.34 9.64
C VAL A 57 -1.62 19.57 10.13
N THR A 58 -2.25 20.53 10.80
CA THR A 58 -1.57 21.71 11.36
C THR A 58 -0.58 21.35 12.47
N GLN A 59 -0.78 20.22 13.15
CA GLN A 59 0.13 19.71 14.19
C GLN A 59 1.42 19.12 13.63
N LEU A 60 1.53 19.00 12.29
CA LEU A 60 2.77 18.60 11.63
C LEU A 60 3.86 19.67 11.68
N VAL A 61 3.50 20.91 11.95
CA VAL A 61 4.47 22.01 12.14
C VAL A 61 5.41 21.65 13.29
N GLY A 62 6.72 21.71 13.05
CA GLY A 62 7.77 21.30 13.98
C GLY A 62 8.05 19.79 14.03
N LYS A 63 7.27 18.96 13.34
CA LYS A 63 7.48 17.50 13.27
C LYS A 63 8.36 17.11 12.10
N THR A 64 9.04 15.96 12.24
CA THR A 64 9.80 15.33 11.15
C THR A 64 8.93 14.31 10.45
N VAL A 65 8.85 14.42 9.12
CA VAL A 65 8.18 13.44 8.25
C VAL A 65 9.21 12.91 7.28
N VAL A 66 9.41 11.59 7.30
CA VAL A 66 10.38 10.91 6.46
C VAL A 66 9.66 10.38 5.23
N VAL A 67 10.18 10.66 4.04
CA VAL A 67 9.58 10.27 2.75
C VAL A 67 10.64 9.82 1.76
N GLU A 68 10.24 9.04 0.76
CA GLU A 68 11.12 8.66 -0.34
C GLU A 68 11.43 9.88 -1.22
N LYS A 69 12.73 10.09 -1.50
CA LYS A 69 13.21 11.20 -2.33
C LYS A 69 12.70 11.09 -3.77
N GLY A 70 12.16 12.19 -4.29
CA GLY A 70 11.60 12.27 -5.65
C GLY A 70 10.21 11.63 -5.79
N SER A 71 9.62 11.15 -4.69
CA SER A 71 8.28 10.55 -4.69
C SER A 71 7.17 11.60 -4.75
N LYS A 72 5.96 11.13 -5.08
CA LYS A 72 4.74 11.95 -4.96
C LYS A 72 4.47 12.38 -3.51
N TYR A 73 4.92 11.58 -2.54
CA TYR A 73 4.79 11.87 -1.11
C TYR A 73 5.66 13.05 -0.69
N GLU A 74 6.92 13.10 -1.15
CA GLU A 74 7.79 14.27 -0.93
C GLU A 74 7.16 15.53 -1.52
N SER A 75 6.68 15.46 -2.77
CA SER A 75 6.04 16.59 -3.44
C SER A 75 4.80 17.06 -2.67
N ARG A 76 3.96 16.13 -2.19
CA ARG A 76 2.78 16.48 -1.38
C ARG A 76 3.16 17.13 -0.04
N MET A 77 4.14 16.56 0.65
CA MET A 77 4.58 17.13 1.94
C MET A 77 5.19 18.51 1.80
N ARG A 78 5.92 18.78 0.71
CA ARG A 78 6.42 20.14 0.40
C ARG A 78 5.28 21.12 0.14
N ASN A 79 4.26 20.71 -0.61
CA ASN A 79 3.08 21.53 -0.86
C ASN A 79 2.31 21.80 0.43
N LEU A 80 2.05 20.77 1.25
CA LEU A 80 1.39 20.92 2.54
C LEU A 80 2.17 21.83 3.48
N ASN A 81 3.49 21.70 3.50
CA ASN A 81 4.35 22.60 4.28
C ASN A 81 4.20 24.07 3.87
N ASN A 82 4.12 24.33 2.55
CA ASN A 82 3.87 25.68 2.04
C ASN A 82 2.45 26.18 2.39
N GLU A 83 1.44 25.31 2.26
CA GLU A 83 0.04 25.61 2.63
C GLU A 83 -0.09 26.00 4.11
N LEU A 84 0.71 25.39 4.99
CA LEU A 84 0.73 25.65 6.43
C LEU A 84 1.66 26.81 6.84
N GLY A 85 2.31 27.47 5.89
CA GLY A 85 3.25 28.56 6.18
C GLY A 85 4.65 28.10 6.59
N GLY A 86 4.97 26.82 6.43
CA GLY A 86 6.28 26.24 6.74
C GLY A 86 6.34 25.54 8.10
N GLY A 87 7.52 25.00 8.41
CA GLY A 87 7.83 24.42 9.73
C GLY A 87 7.79 22.88 9.80
N ILE A 88 7.30 22.17 8.77
CA ILE A 88 7.42 20.72 8.72
C ILE A 88 8.87 20.36 8.31
N LYS A 89 9.51 19.49 9.08
CA LYS A 89 10.84 18.97 8.76
C LYS A 89 10.67 17.76 7.84
N ILE A 90 10.94 17.93 6.54
CA ILE A 90 10.80 16.88 5.53
C ILE A 90 12.17 16.25 5.29
N GLU A 91 12.32 15.01 5.71
CA GLU A 91 13.52 14.20 5.46
C GLU A 91 13.30 13.28 4.28
N ALA A 92 13.92 13.60 3.14
CA ALA A 92 13.84 12.82 1.92
C ALA A 92 14.99 11.82 1.87
N ILE A 93 14.70 10.55 2.13
CA ILE A 93 15.70 9.49 2.11
C ILE A 93 15.78 8.85 0.72
N ARG A 94 17.01 8.52 0.32
CA ARG A 94 17.30 7.79 -0.92
C ARG A 94 17.79 6.41 -0.52
N LYS A 95 16.93 5.41 -0.70
CA LYS A 95 17.39 4.02 -0.65
C LYS A 95 16.88 3.34 -1.92
N ASP A 96 17.77 2.80 -2.72
CA ASP A 96 17.44 2.17 -4.00
C ASP A 96 16.57 0.90 -3.87
N THR A 97 16.29 0.46 -2.65
CA THR A 97 15.53 -0.75 -2.31
C THR A 97 14.36 -0.51 -1.36
N LEU A 98 14.13 0.72 -0.88
CA LEU A 98 13.03 1.02 0.04
C LEU A 98 11.72 1.22 -0.72
N ILE A 99 10.70 0.46 -0.33
CA ILE A 99 9.32 0.62 -0.78
C ILE A 99 8.46 1.25 0.32
N SER A 100 7.22 1.63 -0.03
CA SER A 100 6.31 2.29 0.92
C SER A 100 6.00 1.43 2.15
N GLU A 101 5.96 0.12 2.00
CA GLU A 101 5.72 -0.85 3.05
C GLU A 101 6.86 -0.86 4.08
N ASP A 102 8.12 -0.78 3.62
CA ASP A 102 9.29 -0.70 4.52
C ASP A 102 9.23 0.57 5.38
N MET A 103 8.78 1.68 4.80
CA MET A 103 8.60 2.94 5.54
C MET A 103 7.54 2.82 6.63
N ILE A 104 6.48 2.04 6.39
CA ILE A 104 5.44 1.77 7.40
C ILE A 104 6.02 0.91 8.53
N GLU A 105 6.78 -0.14 8.18
CA GLU A 105 7.46 -1.00 9.15
C GLU A 105 8.41 -0.20 10.04
N MET A 106 9.24 0.68 9.45
CA MET A 106 10.13 1.58 10.20
C MET A 106 9.38 2.48 11.20
N VAL A 107 8.15 2.93 10.87
CA VAL A 107 7.29 3.66 11.84
C VAL A 107 6.79 2.72 12.93
N ALA A 108 6.36 1.51 12.59
CA ALA A 108 5.87 0.51 13.54
C ALA A 108 6.97 0.09 14.53
N GLU A 109 8.20 -0.04 14.08
CA GLU A 109 9.39 -0.37 14.90
C GLU A 109 9.96 0.83 15.66
N GLY A 110 9.55 2.05 15.29
CA GLY A 110 9.98 3.29 15.93
C GLY A 110 11.32 3.83 15.41
N GLU A 111 11.78 3.35 14.27
CA GLU A 111 13.02 3.82 13.63
C GLU A 111 12.85 5.22 13.02
N ILE A 112 11.65 5.50 12.47
CA ILE A 112 11.29 6.83 11.99
C ILE A 112 10.01 7.33 12.67
N PRO A 113 9.87 8.64 12.88
CA PRO A 113 8.73 9.17 13.62
C PRO A 113 7.41 9.14 12.84
N LEU A 114 7.44 9.54 11.59
CA LEU A 114 6.25 9.69 10.72
C LEU A 114 6.63 9.43 9.27
N THR A 115 5.70 8.85 8.49
CA THR A 115 5.80 8.77 7.03
C THR A 115 4.44 9.03 6.37
N VAL A 116 4.42 9.09 5.04
CA VAL A 116 3.21 9.30 4.25
C VAL A 116 3.17 8.26 3.13
N VAL A 117 2.03 7.60 2.99
CA VAL A 117 1.77 6.60 1.93
C VAL A 117 0.34 6.72 1.40
N ASP A 118 0.00 5.97 0.36
CA ASP A 118 -1.37 5.87 -0.12
C ASP A 118 -2.26 5.10 0.86
N SER A 119 -3.52 5.47 0.95
CA SER A 119 -4.49 4.93 1.92
C SER A 119 -4.77 3.43 1.76
N ASP A 120 -4.65 2.88 0.56
CA ASP A 120 -4.78 1.45 0.29
C ASP A 120 -3.57 0.66 0.84
N ILE A 121 -2.34 1.15 0.61
CA ILE A 121 -1.12 0.58 1.18
C ILE A 121 -1.17 0.66 2.72
N ALA A 122 -1.58 1.82 3.26
CA ALA A 122 -1.73 2.02 4.70
C ALA A 122 -2.71 1.03 5.32
N LYS A 123 -3.90 0.86 4.72
CA LYS A 123 -4.92 -0.09 5.19
C LYS A 123 -4.44 -1.54 5.16
N LEU A 124 -3.76 -1.94 4.07
CA LEU A 124 -3.19 -3.27 3.97
C LEU A 124 -2.20 -3.53 5.11
N ASN A 125 -1.26 -2.61 5.33
CA ASN A 125 -0.24 -2.76 6.36
C ASN A 125 -0.82 -2.67 7.79
N HIS A 126 -1.87 -1.88 8.01
CA HIS A 126 -2.57 -1.82 9.29
C HIS A 126 -3.19 -3.18 9.69
N THR A 127 -3.40 -4.11 8.75
CA THR A 127 -3.81 -5.49 9.08
C THR A 127 -2.69 -6.32 9.71
N TYR A 128 -1.43 -5.91 9.53
CA TYR A 128 -0.23 -6.56 10.09
C TYR A 128 0.31 -5.84 11.33
N TYR A 129 0.22 -4.51 11.36
CA TYR A 129 0.74 -3.65 12.43
C TYR A 129 -0.41 -2.97 13.17
N ASP A 130 -0.67 -3.35 14.42
CA ASP A 130 -1.70 -2.72 15.29
C ASP A 130 -1.19 -1.48 16.04
N ASN A 131 0.11 -1.25 15.97
CA ASN A 131 0.80 -0.18 16.66
C ASN A 131 1.05 1.07 15.79
N ILE A 132 0.35 1.17 14.65
CA ILE A 132 0.33 2.36 13.79
C ILE A 132 -1.07 2.94 13.69
N ASP A 133 -1.15 4.24 13.42
CA ASP A 133 -2.39 4.96 13.12
C ASP A 133 -2.32 5.57 11.72
N ILE A 134 -3.40 5.41 10.98
CA ILE A 134 -3.54 5.80 9.56
C ILE A 134 -4.71 6.77 9.35
N GLY A 135 -5.21 7.41 10.42
CA GLY A 135 -6.47 8.16 10.42
C GLY A 135 -6.41 9.53 9.76
N ILE A 136 -5.22 10.08 9.45
CA ILE A 136 -5.10 11.46 8.96
C ILE A 136 -4.79 11.48 7.48
N ALA A 137 -5.71 12.06 6.70
CA ALA A 137 -5.50 12.35 5.30
C ALA A 137 -4.64 13.63 5.14
N VAL A 138 -3.56 13.52 4.36
CA VAL A 138 -2.70 14.67 4.02
C VAL A 138 -2.92 15.15 2.58
N SER A 139 -3.78 14.47 1.81
CA SER A 139 -4.18 14.87 0.46
C SER A 139 -5.68 14.72 0.25
N PHE A 140 -6.21 15.40 -0.78
CA PHE A 140 -7.56 15.15 -1.25
C PHE A 140 -7.69 13.77 -1.89
N PRO A 141 -8.90 13.16 -1.87
CA PRO A 141 -9.16 11.92 -2.58
C PRO A 141 -8.88 12.06 -4.08
N GLN A 142 -8.18 11.11 -4.64
CA GLN A 142 -7.86 11.03 -6.05
C GLN A 142 -8.48 9.77 -6.65
N LYS A 143 -9.18 9.93 -7.77
CA LYS A 143 -9.72 8.80 -8.53
C LYS A 143 -8.66 8.24 -9.46
N SER A 144 -8.62 6.93 -9.55
CA SER A 144 -7.82 6.16 -10.49
C SER A 144 -8.65 5.00 -11.06
N ALA A 145 -8.30 4.53 -12.24
CA ALA A 145 -8.92 3.35 -12.86
C ALA A 145 -7.95 2.74 -13.86
N TRP A 146 -8.29 1.60 -14.40
CA TRP A 146 -7.60 1.01 -15.53
C TRP A 146 -7.70 1.93 -16.75
N ALA A 147 -6.84 1.71 -17.71
CA ALA A 147 -6.81 2.56 -18.90
C ALA A 147 -6.61 1.74 -20.18
N VAL A 148 -7.28 2.16 -21.24
CA VAL A 148 -7.09 1.70 -22.60
C VAL A 148 -6.65 2.86 -23.49
N ARG A 149 -6.25 2.56 -24.74
CA ARG A 149 -5.93 3.60 -25.71
C ARG A 149 -7.09 4.60 -25.87
N LYS A 150 -6.75 5.81 -26.23
CA LYS A 150 -7.72 6.91 -26.37
C LYS A 150 -8.84 6.60 -27.38
N ASP A 151 -8.49 5.91 -28.46
CA ASP A 151 -9.39 5.45 -29.52
C ASP A 151 -10.15 4.16 -29.19
N GLY A 152 -9.74 3.41 -28.16
CA GLY A 152 -10.30 2.14 -27.74
C GLY A 152 -11.64 2.24 -27.00
N LYS A 153 -12.60 3.02 -27.54
CA LYS A 153 -13.91 3.24 -26.91
C LYS A 153 -14.68 1.95 -26.64
N TRP A 154 -14.73 1.06 -27.63
CA TRP A 154 -15.45 -0.21 -27.54
C TRP A 154 -14.91 -1.11 -26.43
N LEU A 155 -13.58 -1.13 -26.26
CA LEU A 155 -12.91 -1.92 -25.23
C LEU A 155 -13.20 -1.32 -23.84
N ALA A 156 -13.12 0.00 -23.68
CA ALA A 156 -13.47 0.68 -22.45
C ALA A 156 -14.93 0.37 -22.04
N GLU A 157 -15.88 0.47 -22.96
CA GLU A 157 -17.29 0.16 -22.71
C GLU A 157 -17.53 -1.31 -22.36
N ALA A 158 -16.76 -2.23 -22.95
CA ALA A 158 -16.83 -3.65 -22.61
C ALA A 158 -16.33 -3.91 -21.18
N ILE A 159 -15.21 -3.30 -20.81
CA ILE A 159 -14.63 -3.39 -19.46
C ILE A 159 -15.56 -2.73 -18.43
N ASP A 160 -16.16 -1.58 -18.74
CA ASP A 160 -17.12 -0.89 -17.86
C ASP A 160 -18.40 -1.73 -17.63
N ARG A 161 -18.88 -2.45 -18.65
CA ARG A 161 -20.00 -3.40 -18.48
C ARG A 161 -19.62 -4.57 -17.58
N TRP A 162 -18.44 -5.14 -17.81
CA TRP A 162 -17.90 -6.22 -16.96
C TRP A 162 -17.77 -5.78 -15.51
N ALA A 163 -17.19 -4.60 -15.25
CA ALA A 163 -16.98 -4.08 -13.90
C ALA A 163 -18.28 -3.86 -13.11
N LYS A 164 -19.41 -3.68 -13.83
CA LYS A 164 -20.74 -3.50 -13.22
C LYS A 164 -21.52 -4.80 -13.03
N MET A 165 -20.99 -5.94 -13.44
CA MET A 165 -21.64 -7.23 -13.23
C MET A 165 -21.76 -7.53 -11.73
N PRO A 166 -22.89 -8.06 -11.25
CA PRO A 166 -23.08 -8.36 -9.83
C PRO A 166 -22.00 -9.26 -9.24
N GLU A 167 -21.56 -10.27 -10.00
CA GLU A 167 -20.53 -11.22 -9.59
C GLU A 167 -19.17 -10.52 -9.39
N VAL A 168 -18.83 -9.58 -10.27
CA VAL A 168 -17.58 -8.80 -10.17
C VAL A 168 -17.63 -7.89 -8.96
N THR A 169 -18.73 -7.16 -8.80
CA THR A 169 -18.93 -6.25 -7.66
C THR A 169 -18.91 -6.99 -6.32
N GLN A 170 -19.51 -8.19 -6.28
CA GLN A 170 -19.50 -9.02 -5.08
C GLN A 170 -18.09 -9.54 -4.77
N SER A 171 -17.41 -10.08 -5.78
CA SER A 171 -16.03 -10.55 -5.64
C SER A 171 -15.08 -9.45 -5.21
N GLU A 172 -15.24 -8.22 -5.74
CA GLU A 172 -14.44 -7.06 -5.33
C GLU A 172 -14.63 -6.75 -3.85
N LYS A 173 -15.88 -6.71 -3.36
CA LYS A 173 -16.19 -6.48 -1.95
C LYS A 173 -15.59 -7.55 -1.03
N GLU A 174 -15.67 -8.82 -1.44
CA GLU A 174 -15.11 -9.93 -0.67
C GLU A 174 -13.58 -9.87 -0.62
N LEU A 175 -12.93 -9.58 -1.75
CA LEU A 175 -11.49 -9.39 -1.82
C LEU A 175 -11.06 -8.18 -0.98
N TYR A 176 -11.76 -7.04 -1.09
CA TYR A 176 -11.48 -5.86 -0.29
C TYR A 176 -11.54 -6.19 1.21
N LYS A 177 -12.63 -6.82 1.66
CA LYS A 177 -12.78 -7.27 3.05
C LYS A 177 -11.67 -8.20 3.49
N HIS A 178 -11.33 -9.18 2.64
CA HIS A 178 -10.28 -10.15 2.94
C HIS A 178 -8.89 -9.51 3.08
N TYR A 179 -8.54 -8.58 2.18
CA TYR A 179 -7.21 -8.00 2.16
C TYR A 179 -7.03 -6.78 3.06
N PHE A 180 -8.06 -5.96 3.24
CA PHE A 180 -7.93 -4.66 3.90
C PHE A 180 -8.66 -4.54 5.26
N GLU A 181 -9.58 -5.47 5.57
CA GLU A 181 -10.35 -5.40 6.82
C GLU A 181 -10.03 -6.54 7.79
N GLN A 182 -9.61 -7.70 7.29
CA GLN A 182 -9.28 -8.83 8.15
C GLN A 182 -7.87 -8.70 8.71
N SER A 183 -7.77 -8.57 10.04
CA SER A 183 -6.47 -8.55 10.71
C SER A 183 -5.71 -9.85 10.47
N LYS A 184 -4.44 -9.72 10.08
CA LYS A 184 -3.51 -10.83 9.85
C LYS A 184 -2.60 -11.07 11.06
N LEU A 185 -2.72 -10.25 12.10
CA LEU A 185 -1.95 -10.33 13.35
C LEU A 185 -2.06 -11.71 14.03
N ARG A 186 -3.25 -12.33 13.99
CA ARG A 186 -3.42 -13.67 14.58
C ARG A 186 -2.58 -14.73 13.88
N ARG A 187 -2.46 -14.67 12.54
CA ARG A 187 -1.66 -15.64 11.78
C ARG A 187 -0.16 -15.48 12.04
N SER A 188 0.33 -14.25 12.20
CA SER A 188 1.74 -14.03 12.51
C SER A 188 2.06 -14.41 13.96
N ARG A 189 1.12 -14.24 14.92
CA ARG A 189 1.29 -14.70 16.32
C ARG A 189 1.33 -16.22 16.44
N ASP A 190 0.57 -16.94 15.62
CA ASP A 190 0.61 -18.41 15.58
C ASP A 190 1.93 -18.96 14.99
N LEU A 191 2.61 -18.13 14.18
CA LEU A 191 3.94 -18.42 13.63
C LEU A 191 5.07 -17.79 14.45
N ASP A 192 4.76 -17.10 15.57
CA ASP A 192 5.75 -16.40 16.36
C ASP A 192 6.71 -17.41 17.03
N ILE A 193 7.98 -17.33 16.64
CA ILE A 193 9.09 -18.12 17.20
C ILE A 193 9.15 -18.04 18.74
N ARG A 194 8.59 -16.96 19.33
CA ARG A 194 8.50 -16.78 20.78
C ARG A 194 7.63 -17.80 21.49
N ASN A 195 6.66 -18.42 20.79
CA ASN A 195 5.76 -19.43 21.33
C ASN A 195 6.26 -20.86 21.10
N LEU A 196 7.40 -21.04 20.45
CA LEU A 196 8.01 -22.36 20.24
C LEU A 196 8.58 -22.89 21.55
N ARG A 197 8.34 -24.17 21.80
CA ARG A 197 8.96 -24.87 22.94
C ARG A 197 10.47 -24.94 22.72
N ARG A 198 11.23 -24.99 23.82
CA ARG A 198 12.68 -25.07 23.75
C ARG A 198 13.10 -26.29 22.92
N GLY A 199 13.74 -26.03 21.77
CA GLY A 199 14.18 -27.05 20.81
C GLY A 199 13.30 -27.22 19.58
N GLU A 200 12.21 -26.46 19.46
CA GLU A 200 11.41 -26.34 18.23
C GLU A 200 11.96 -25.20 17.36
N ILE A 201 11.93 -25.39 16.04
CA ILE A 201 12.35 -24.41 15.05
C ILE A 201 11.12 -23.73 14.43
N SER A 202 10.03 -24.49 14.23
CA SER A 202 8.77 -23.98 13.68
C SER A 202 7.59 -24.79 14.20
N THR A 203 6.38 -24.24 14.08
CA THR A 203 5.13 -24.97 14.38
C THR A 203 4.91 -26.18 13.47
N TYR A 204 5.67 -26.28 12.39
CA TYR A 204 5.62 -27.37 11.41
C TYR A 204 6.67 -28.46 11.61
N ASP A 205 7.46 -28.39 12.68
CA ASP A 205 8.54 -29.34 12.95
C ASP A 205 8.09 -30.81 12.88
N ASN A 206 6.90 -31.12 13.38
CA ASN A 206 6.38 -32.47 13.34
C ASN A 206 6.07 -32.94 11.90
N LEU A 207 5.63 -32.01 11.03
CA LEU A 207 5.41 -32.27 9.62
C LEU A 207 6.76 -32.56 8.92
N PHE A 208 7.75 -31.70 9.12
CA PHE A 208 9.08 -31.88 8.57
C PHE A 208 9.74 -33.17 9.05
N LYS A 209 9.65 -33.49 10.36
CA LYS A 209 10.16 -34.75 10.92
C LYS A 209 9.50 -35.97 10.30
N THR A 210 8.20 -35.91 10.00
CA THR A 210 7.48 -37.02 9.38
C THR A 210 7.92 -37.24 7.92
N TYR A 211 7.98 -36.20 7.12
CA TYR A 211 8.36 -36.32 5.71
C TYR A 211 9.88 -36.55 5.51
N ALA A 212 10.73 -36.00 6.36
CA ALA A 212 12.16 -36.26 6.33
C ALA A 212 12.50 -37.75 6.45
N LYS A 213 11.73 -38.49 7.26
CA LYS A 213 11.89 -39.94 7.41
C LYS A 213 11.69 -40.71 6.11
N THR A 214 10.77 -40.25 5.23
CA THR A 214 10.48 -40.92 3.97
C THR A 214 11.59 -40.75 2.92
N ILE A 215 12.36 -39.68 3.01
CA ILE A 215 13.49 -39.39 2.09
C ILE A 215 14.87 -39.58 2.72
N GLY A 216 14.92 -39.98 3.99
CA GLY A 216 16.18 -40.24 4.70
C GLY A 216 17.03 -39.00 5.00
N TRP A 217 16.41 -37.81 5.07
CA TRP A 217 17.11 -36.55 5.32
C TRP A 217 16.96 -36.11 6.78
N ASP A 218 17.90 -35.28 7.24
CA ASP A 218 17.69 -34.55 8.49
C ASP A 218 16.57 -33.53 8.28
N TRP A 219 15.53 -33.60 9.11
CA TRP A 219 14.34 -32.75 8.99
C TRP A 219 14.64 -31.24 9.10
N ARG A 220 15.80 -30.86 9.65
CA ARG A 220 16.27 -29.49 9.72
C ARG A 220 16.79 -28.93 8.41
N LEU A 221 16.94 -29.80 7.38
CA LEU A 221 17.37 -29.43 6.04
C LEU A 221 16.19 -29.27 5.07
N LEU A 222 14.97 -29.51 5.52
CA LEU A 222 13.71 -29.29 4.80
C LEU A 222 13.12 -27.92 5.17
#